data_b9f95dc851c272bc71a4c44d4d52bca6
#
_entry.id   b9f95dc851c272bc71a4c44d4d52bca6
#
_cell.length_a   1.000
_cell.length_b   1.000
_cell.length_c   1.000
_cell.angle_alpha   90.00
_cell.angle_beta   90.00
_cell.angle_gamma   90.00
#
_symmetry.space_group_name_H-M   'P 1'
#
loop_
_entity.id
_entity.type
_entity.pdbx_description
1 polymer ?
#
loop_
_entity_poly.entity_id
_entity_poly.type
_entity_poly.pdbx_seq_one_letter_code
_entity_poly.pdbx_strand_id
1 'polypeptide(L)'
;PLFAERPVMRHWDFLEHRIFLPMLINGVDSSVKTSFFYLAKMFRDNTFDVCLDAAIKDIEGLQNIFVTMGYDSESKEYILKLINLRKQEVVLQTAVKGFGKKIQAQKITLSLEPGKNNTPEMPDAVKPVQSTVTLDLNKDLQLEASSMIVYRFK
;
A
#
# COMPACT_ATOMS: atom_id res chain seq x y z
N PRO A 1 15.25 -23.36 -20.92
CA PRO A 1 14.82 -24.10 -19.74
C PRO A 1 13.48 -23.54 -19.29
N LEU A 2 12.50 -24.42 -19.12
CA LEU A 2 11.09 -24.12 -18.84
C LEU A 2 10.83 -23.28 -17.58
N PHE A 3 11.83 -23.04 -16.76
CA PHE A 3 11.70 -22.29 -15.50
C PHE A 3 12.14 -20.82 -15.59
N ALA A 4 12.89 -20.41 -16.60
CA ALA A 4 13.39 -19.05 -16.72
C ALA A 4 12.30 -18.02 -17.11
N GLU A 5 11.23 -18.49 -17.73
CA GLU A 5 10.12 -17.64 -18.16
C GLU A 5 8.90 -17.71 -17.24
N ARG A 6 8.98 -18.49 -16.14
CA ARG A 6 7.87 -18.61 -15.21
C ARG A 6 8.08 -17.68 -14.01
N PRO A 7 7.07 -16.96 -13.58
CA PRO A 7 7.14 -16.19 -12.35
C PRO A 7 7.40 -17.08 -11.15
N VAL A 8 8.24 -16.62 -10.25
CA VAL A 8 8.67 -17.34 -9.05
C VAL A 8 7.51 -17.68 -8.12
N MET A 9 6.46 -16.91 -8.19
CA MET A 9 5.25 -17.17 -7.43
C MET A 9 4.02 -16.98 -8.31
N ARG A 10 3.41 -18.10 -8.65
CA ARG A 10 2.08 -18.09 -9.22
C ARG A 10 1.09 -17.90 -8.10
N HIS A 11 0.42 -16.79 -8.11
CA HIS A 11 -0.77 -16.67 -7.32
C HIS A 11 -1.95 -17.05 -8.20
N TRP A 12 -2.43 -18.28 -8.04
CA TRP A 12 -3.74 -18.77 -8.45
C TRP A 12 -4.10 -18.58 -9.92
N ASP A 13 -3.93 -19.62 -10.64
CA ASP A 13 -4.70 -19.89 -11.84
C ASP A 13 -6.15 -20.16 -11.39
N PHE A 14 -6.85 -19.13 -10.95
CA PHE A 14 -8.25 -19.24 -10.64
C PHE A 14 -9.02 -19.35 -11.93
N LEU A 15 -9.31 -20.51 -12.16
CA LEU A 15 -10.23 -21.28 -12.98
C LEU A 15 -11.01 -20.57 -14.09
N GLU A 16 -11.43 -19.34 -13.93
CA GLU A 16 -12.28 -18.70 -14.92
C GLU A 16 -11.72 -17.41 -15.52
N HIS A 17 -10.76 -16.78 -14.86
CA HIS A 17 -10.25 -15.48 -15.30
C HIS A 17 -8.74 -15.40 -15.48
N ARG A 18 -8.00 -16.48 -15.22
CA ARG A 18 -6.53 -16.56 -15.38
C ARG A 18 -5.78 -15.30 -14.92
N ILE A 19 -6.21 -14.75 -13.78
CA ILE A 19 -5.54 -13.60 -13.20
C ILE A 19 -4.20 -14.06 -12.67
N PHE A 20 -3.18 -13.61 -13.33
CA PHE A 20 -1.82 -13.92 -13.00
C PHE A 20 -1.15 -12.66 -12.42
N LEU A 21 -0.80 -12.70 -11.14
CA LEU A 21 -0.16 -11.61 -10.42
C LEU A 21 1.24 -12.05 -9.95
N PRO A 22 2.24 -12.04 -10.84
CA PRO A 22 3.59 -12.43 -10.45
C PRO A 22 4.19 -11.40 -9.51
N MET A 23 4.88 -11.87 -8.46
CA MET A 23 5.69 -11.00 -7.62
C MET A 23 6.99 -10.59 -8.29
N LEU A 24 7.58 -11.53 -9.03
CA LEU A 24 8.81 -11.31 -9.78
C LEU A 24 8.59 -11.74 -11.23
N ILE A 25 9.15 -10.98 -12.14
CA ILE A 25 9.30 -11.35 -13.54
C ILE A 25 10.76 -11.68 -13.76
N ASN A 26 11.04 -12.94 -14.10
CA ASN A 26 12.41 -13.38 -14.37
C ASN A 26 12.67 -13.29 -15.88
N GLY A 27 13.64 -12.50 -16.26
CA GLY A 27 14.27 -12.53 -17.56
C GLY A 27 15.45 -13.50 -17.59
N VAL A 28 16.20 -13.53 -18.69
CA VAL A 28 17.35 -14.41 -18.85
C VAL A 28 18.47 -14.04 -17.86
N ASP A 29 18.72 -12.73 -17.69
CA ASP A 29 19.83 -12.21 -16.89
C ASP A 29 19.36 -11.31 -15.72
N SER A 30 18.07 -11.15 -15.51
CA SER A 30 17.55 -10.22 -14.50
C SER A 30 16.20 -10.66 -13.94
N SER A 31 15.94 -10.26 -12.70
CA SER A 31 14.64 -10.40 -12.06
C SER A 31 14.08 -9.03 -11.72
N VAL A 32 12.86 -8.76 -12.14
CA VAL A 32 12.16 -7.50 -11.92
C VAL A 32 11.08 -7.66 -10.86
N LYS A 33 11.10 -6.81 -9.85
CA LYS A 33 10.07 -6.75 -8.81
C LYS A 33 8.84 -6.03 -9.37
N THR A 34 7.69 -6.67 -9.31
CA THR A 34 6.43 -6.06 -9.79
C THR A 34 5.84 -5.08 -8.76
N SER A 35 4.82 -4.32 -9.15
CA SER A 35 4.03 -3.52 -8.21
C SER A 35 3.40 -4.38 -7.11
N PHE A 36 2.98 -5.61 -7.45
CA PHE A 36 2.45 -6.56 -6.48
C PHE A 36 3.49 -7.03 -5.45
N PHE A 37 4.75 -7.21 -5.85
CA PHE A 37 5.84 -7.47 -4.90
C PHE A 37 5.96 -6.34 -3.87
N TYR A 38 5.95 -5.10 -4.33
CA TYR A 38 6.06 -3.95 -3.43
C TYR A 38 4.84 -3.80 -2.53
N LEU A 39 3.64 -4.07 -3.05
CA LEU A 39 2.42 -4.07 -2.26
C LEU A 39 2.50 -5.11 -1.12
N ALA A 40 2.83 -6.36 -1.45
CA ALA A 40 2.98 -7.43 -0.47
C ALA A 40 4.08 -7.12 0.56
N LYS A 41 5.21 -6.55 0.09
CA LYS A 41 6.29 -6.10 0.96
C LYS A 41 5.82 -4.99 1.92
N MET A 42 5.09 -4.00 1.45
CA MET A 42 4.55 -2.94 2.30
C MET A 42 3.59 -3.49 3.38
N PHE A 43 2.76 -4.47 3.05
CA PHE A 43 1.92 -5.12 4.06
C PHE A 43 2.74 -5.86 5.11
N ARG A 44 3.73 -6.64 4.69
CA ARG A 44 4.59 -7.41 5.58
C ARG A 44 5.46 -6.54 6.48
N ASP A 45 6.08 -5.50 5.91
CA ASP A 45 7.03 -4.66 6.64
C ASP A 45 6.34 -3.63 7.57
N ASN A 46 5.03 -3.50 7.46
CA ASN A 46 4.23 -2.59 8.28
C ASN A 46 3.13 -3.36 9.02
N THR A 47 3.51 -4.43 9.70
CA THR A 47 2.62 -5.19 10.57
C THR A 47 2.47 -4.52 11.93
N PHE A 48 1.42 -4.87 12.64
CA PHE A 48 1.17 -4.48 14.02
C PHE A 48 0.55 -5.67 14.77
N ASP A 49 0.74 -5.74 16.05
CA ASP A 49 0.23 -6.79 16.93
C ASP A 49 -1.04 -6.39 17.65
N VAL A 50 -1.30 -5.08 17.79
CA VAL A 50 -2.55 -4.55 18.36
C VAL A 50 -3.34 -3.84 17.27
N CYS A 51 -4.52 -4.36 16.95
CA CYS A 51 -5.44 -3.70 16.02
C CYS A 51 -6.25 -2.62 16.77
N LEU A 52 -6.29 -1.43 16.20
CA LEU A 52 -7.11 -0.33 16.70
C LEU A 52 -8.39 -0.23 15.89
N ASP A 53 -9.46 0.19 16.54
CA ASP A 53 -10.75 0.40 15.87
C ASP A 53 -10.63 1.57 14.90
N ALA A 54 -10.77 1.27 13.62
CA ALA A 54 -10.73 2.24 12.54
C ALA A 54 -11.84 1.91 11.54
N ALA A 55 -12.75 2.85 11.36
CA ALA A 55 -13.89 2.67 10.47
C ALA A 55 -14.07 3.87 9.54
N ILE A 56 -14.48 3.59 8.31
CA ILE A 56 -14.97 4.61 7.37
C ILE A 56 -16.47 4.76 7.60
N LYS A 57 -16.90 5.98 7.89
CA LYS A 57 -18.32 6.36 7.93
C LYS A 57 -18.72 6.93 6.58
N ASP A 58 -20.00 6.79 6.22
CA ASP A 58 -20.55 7.26 4.95
C ASP A 58 -19.99 6.54 3.73
N ILE A 59 -20.39 5.28 3.62
CA ILE A 59 -19.82 4.31 2.66
C ILE A 59 -20.31 4.55 1.22
N GLU A 60 -21.42 5.26 0.99
CA GLU A 60 -22.01 5.39 -0.35
C GLU A 60 -21.09 6.05 -1.39
N GLY A 61 -20.24 6.97 -0.95
CA GLY A 61 -19.22 7.60 -1.81
C GLY A 61 -17.83 6.99 -1.74
N LEU A 62 -17.55 6.08 -0.80
CA LEU A 62 -16.20 5.63 -0.45
C LEU A 62 -15.93 4.15 -0.76
N GLN A 63 -16.68 3.56 -1.66
CA GLN A 63 -16.36 2.22 -2.17
C GLN A 63 -14.93 2.16 -2.71
N ASN A 64 -14.22 1.06 -2.45
CA ASN A 64 -12.81 0.87 -2.83
C ASN A 64 -11.79 1.74 -2.08
N ILE A 65 -12.18 2.26 -0.91
CA ILE A 65 -11.27 2.86 0.08
C ILE A 65 -11.19 1.93 1.28
N PHE A 66 -9.97 1.65 1.73
CA PHE A 66 -9.73 0.78 2.89
C PHE A 66 -8.85 1.51 3.89
N VAL A 67 -9.17 1.32 5.16
CA VAL A 67 -8.39 1.85 6.28
C VAL A 67 -8.15 0.76 7.31
N THR A 68 -6.93 0.68 7.81
CA THR A 68 -6.59 -0.08 9.00
C THR A 68 -5.60 0.69 9.83
N MET A 69 -5.72 0.61 11.14
CA MET A 69 -4.80 1.23 12.09
C MET A 69 -4.43 0.23 13.18
N GLY A 70 -3.20 0.26 13.61
CA GLY A 70 -2.73 -0.59 14.68
C GLY A 70 -1.51 -0.01 15.38
N TYR A 71 -1.11 -0.68 16.45
CA TYR A 71 0.09 -0.39 17.21
C TYR A 71 1.03 -1.58 17.16
N ASP A 72 2.29 -1.32 16.87
CA ASP A 72 3.37 -2.29 16.89
C ASP A 72 4.14 -2.15 18.20
N SER A 73 4.01 -3.15 19.07
CA SER A 73 4.61 -3.15 20.41
C SER A 73 6.12 -3.23 20.37
N GLU A 74 6.71 -3.78 19.33
CA GLU A 74 8.16 -3.92 19.19
C GLU A 74 8.80 -2.57 18.83
N SER A 75 8.32 -1.92 17.78
CA SER A 75 8.82 -0.60 17.35
C SER A 75 8.27 0.56 18.17
N LYS A 76 7.19 0.32 18.93
CA LYS A 76 6.42 1.33 19.67
C LYS A 76 5.88 2.42 18.74
N GLU A 77 5.37 2.01 17.58
CA GLU A 77 4.84 2.90 16.58
C GLU A 77 3.38 2.58 16.27
N TYR A 78 2.62 3.62 15.99
CA TYR A 78 1.32 3.50 15.37
C TYR A 78 1.48 3.40 13.86
N ILE A 79 0.70 2.52 13.25
CA ILE A 79 0.75 2.26 11.82
C ILE A 79 -0.67 2.46 11.26
N LEU A 80 -0.83 3.48 10.42
CA LEU A 80 -2.06 3.75 9.69
C LEU A 80 -1.86 3.39 8.23
N LYS A 81 -2.67 2.47 7.71
CA LYS A 81 -2.67 2.05 6.31
C LYS A 81 -3.95 2.53 5.64
N LEU A 82 -3.78 3.16 4.51
CA LEU A 82 -4.85 3.69 3.68
C LEU A 82 -4.67 3.18 2.25
N ILE A 83 -5.74 2.67 1.65
CA ILE A 83 -5.73 2.21 0.27
C ILE A 83 -6.86 2.90 -0.48
N ASN A 84 -6.52 3.52 -1.58
CA ASN A 84 -7.46 4.09 -2.52
C ASN A 84 -7.34 3.34 -3.86
N LEU A 85 -8.31 2.50 -4.18
CA LEU A 85 -8.37 1.81 -5.48
C LEU A 85 -9.17 2.59 -6.53
N ARG A 86 -9.59 3.80 -6.21
CA ARG A 86 -10.30 4.67 -7.16
C ARG A 86 -9.31 5.36 -8.09
N LYS A 87 -9.75 5.66 -9.29
CA LYS A 87 -9.00 6.45 -10.27
C LYS A 87 -8.96 7.95 -9.96
N GLN A 88 -9.51 8.36 -8.84
CA GLN A 88 -9.62 9.75 -8.40
C GLN A 88 -9.01 9.89 -7.00
N GLU A 89 -8.43 11.03 -6.74
CA GLU A 89 -8.04 11.44 -5.41
C GLU A 89 -9.27 11.52 -4.49
N VAL A 90 -9.08 11.18 -3.23
CA VAL A 90 -10.13 11.23 -2.20
C VAL A 90 -9.61 12.01 -1.00
N VAL A 91 -10.46 12.87 -0.48
CA VAL A 91 -10.24 13.57 0.78
C VAL A 91 -11.02 12.86 1.87
N LEU A 92 -10.31 12.33 2.86
CA LEU A 92 -10.90 11.70 4.04
C LEU A 92 -10.90 12.69 5.20
N GLN A 93 -12.07 13.00 5.72
CA GLN A 93 -12.17 13.66 7.02
C GLN A 93 -11.78 12.68 8.11
N THR A 94 -10.76 13.00 8.87
CA THR A 94 -10.27 12.13 9.93
C THR A 94 -10.59 12.69 11.30
N ALA A 95 -10.91 11.80 12.24
CA ALA A 95 -11.13 12.12 13.64
C ALA A 95 -10.55 10.99 14.48
N VAL A 96 -9.32 11.16 14.93
CA VAL A 96 -8.60 10.16 15.73
C VAL A 96 -8.43 10.68 17.14
N LYS A 97 -8.96 9.94 18.11
CA LYS A 97 -8.86 10.29 19.53
C LYS A 97 -7.50 9.88 20.10
N GLY A 98 -6.99 10.66 21.02
CA GLY A 98 -5.79 10.30 21.78
C GLY A 98 -4.46 10.81 21.19
N PHE A 99 -4.49 11.44 20.02
CA PHE A 99 -3.29 11.99 19.39
C PHE A 99 -3.28 13.51 19.40
N GLY A 100 -2.07 14.08 19.43
CA GLY A 100 -1.86 15.52 19.29
C GLY A 100 -2.25 16.04 17.90
N LYS A 101 -2.38 17.36 17.79
CA LYS A 101 -2.79 18.02 16.55
C LYS A 101 -1.75 17.89 15.42
N LYS A 102 -0.48 17.69 15.75
CA LYS A 102 0.60 17.58 14.77
C LYS A 102 1.60 16.52 15.23
N ILE A 103 1.80 15.53 14.40
CA ILE A 103 2.65 14.38 14.65
C ILE A 103 3.65 14.25 13.50
N GLN A 104 4.92 14.05 13.82
CA GLN A 104 5.90 13.68 12.81
C GLN A 104 5.66 12.23 12.41
N ALA A 105 5.45 11.99 11.13
CA ALA A 105 5.18 10.66 10.60
C ALA A 105 6.07 10.35 9.40
N GLN A 106 6.52 9.11 9.32
CA GLN A 106 7.06 8.56 8.08
C GLN A 106 5.89 8.17 7.17
N LYS A 107 5.81 8.76 5.99
CA LYS A 107 4.85 8.44 4.94
C LYS A 107 5.54 7.53 3.92
N ILE A 108 4.93 6.40 3.61
CA ILE A 108 5.35 5.48 2.55
C ILE A 108 4.19 5.39 1.55
N THR A 109 4.44 5.75 0.30
CA THR A 109 3.40 5.74 -0.75
C THR A 109 3.80 4.80 -1.87
N LEU A 110 2.88 3.96 -2.31
CA LEU A 110 2.99 3.12 -3.49
C LEU A 110 1.86 3.46 -4.46
N SER A 111 2.20 3.82 -5.68
CA SER A 111 1.22 3.94 -6.77
C SER A 111 0.75 2.56 -7.23
N LEU A 112 -0.56 2.41 -7.36
CA LEU A 112 -1.25 1.21 -7.85
C LEU A 112 -1.94 1.50 -9.20
N GLU A 113 -1.45 2.49 -9.94
CA GLU A 113 -2.02 2.93 -11.20
C GLU A 113 -2.16 1.76 -12.18
N PRO A 114 -3.37 1.49 -12.70
CA PRO A 114 -3.59 0.39 -13.62
C PRO A 114 -2.73 0.52 -14.88
N GLY A 115 -2.10 -0.58 -15.28
CA GLY A 115 -1.23 -0.63 -16.47
C GLY A 115 0.19 -0.13 -16.23
N LYS A 116 0.49 0.45 -15.08
CA LYS A 116 1.84 0.86 -14.72
C LYS A 116 2.53 -0.24 -13.93
N ASN A 117 3.46 -0.91 -14.54
CA ASN A 117 4.23 -2.00 -13.95
C ASN A 117 5.72 -1.84 -14.23
N ASN A 118 6.52 -2.49 -13.43
CA ASN A 118 7.94 -2.62 -13.71
C ASN A 118 8.16 -3.63 -14.85
N THR A 119 9.09 -3.31 -15.72
CA THR A 119 9.54 -4.16 -16.82
C THR A 119 11.07 -4.28 -16.78
N PRO A 120 11.66 -5.22 -17.51
CA PRO A 120 13.13 -5.30 -17.62
C PRO A 120 13.78 -3.99 -18.06
N GLU A 121 13.12 -3.23 -18.93
CA GLU A 121 13.60 -1.94 -19.44
C GLU A 121 13.39 -0.81 -18.42
N MET A 122 12.38 -0.92 -17.58
CA MET A 122 12.04 0.04 -16.54
C MET A 122 11.78 -0.66 -15.19
N PRO A 123 12.82 -1.20 -14.55
CA PRO A 123 12.66 -2.05 -13.36
C PRO A 123 12.18 -1.32 -12.11
N ASP A 124 12.26 -0.01 -12.11
CA ASP A 124 11.92 0.89 -10.99
C ASP A 124 10.80 1.89 -11.32
N ALA A 125 10.02 1.64 -12.37
CA ALA A 125 8.92 2.52 -12.77
C ALA A 125 7.86 2.66 -11.66
N VAL A 126 7.67 1.59 -10.87
CA VAL A 126 6.78 1.56 -9.71
C VAL A 126 7.57 1.05 -8.51
N LYS A 127 7.76 1.90 -7.53
CA LYS A 127 8.37 1.55 -6.24
C LYS A 127 7.82 2.42 -5.11
N PRO A 128 7.87 1.96 -3.86
CA PRO A 128 7.48 2.79 -2.72
C PRO A 128 8.36 4.02 -2.59
N VAL A 129 7.73 5.15 -2.36
CA VAL A 129 8.41 6.43 -2.05
C VAL A 129 8.22 6.72 -0.57
N GLN A 130 9.32 7.07 0.11
CA GLN A 130 9.30 7.43 1.53
C GLN A 130 9.56 8.91 1.71
N SER A 131 8.85 9.51 2.67
CA SER A 131 9.03 10.91 3.08
C SER A 131 8.67 11.09 4.54
N THR A 132 9.20 12.13 5.16
CA THR A 132 8.76 12.58 6.49
C THR A 132 7.76 13.70 6.32
N VAL A 133 6.63 13.59 7.00
CA VAL A 133 5.54 14.55 6.93
C VAL A 133 5.05 14.93 8.32
N THR A 134 4.45 16.12 8.44
CA THR A 134 3.68 16.47 9.63
C THR A 134 2.23 16.06 9.39
N LEU A 135 1.77 15.06 10.13
CA LEU A 135 0.43 14.50 10.05
C LEU A 135 -0.46 15.18 11.09
N ASP A 136 -1.65 15.58 10.70
CA ASP A 136 -2.71 16.04 11.61
C ASP A 136 -3.92 15.12 11.44
N LEU A 137 -4.09 14.20 12.39
CA LEU A 137 -5.15 13.20 12.36
C LEU A 137 -6.55 13.74 12.68
N ASN A 138 -6.68 15.03 12.90
CA ASN A 138 -7.97 15.72 13.10
C ASN A 138 -8.31 16.65 11.94
N LYS A 139 -7.63 16.49 10.82
CA LYS A 139 -7.86 17.21 9.57
C LYS A 139 -8.04 16.25 8.41
N ASP A 140 -8.42 16.83 7.29
CA ASP A 140 -8.58 16.10 6.04
C ASP A 140 -7.25 15.51 5.57
N LEU A 141 -7.28 14.21 5.27
CA LEU A 141 -6.17 13.49 4.63
C LEU A 141 -6.45 13.31 3.15
N GLN A 142 -5.54 13.76 2.32
CA GLN A 142 -5.60 13.51 0.88
C GLN A 142 -5.03 12.14 0.56
N LEU A 143 -5.82 11.31 -0.12
CA LEU A 143 -5.44 10.01 -0.65
C LEU A 143 -5.31 10.12 -2.15
N GLU A 144 -4.10 9.97 -2.64
CA GLU A 144 -3.80 9.94 -4.06
C GLU A 144 -4.61 8.84 -4.76
N ALA A 145 -4.99 9.08 -6.02
CA ALA A 145 -5.66 8.08 -6.84
C ALA A 145 -4.84 6.80 -6.96
N SER A 146 -5.49 5.65 -6.97
CA SER A 146 -4.84 4.34 -7.17
C SER A 146 -3.54 4.21 -6.37
N SER A 147 -3.65 4.30 -5.04
CA SER A 147 -2.48 4.30 -4.16
C SER A 147 -2.67 3.50 -2.87
N MET A 148 -1.57 3.03 -2.33
CA MET A 148 -1.45 2.59 -0.94
C MET A 148 -0.53 3.55 -0.20
N ILE A 149 -0.98 4.04 0.95
CA ILE A 149 -0.23 4.93 1.83
C ILE A 149 -0.12 4.29 3.21
N VAL A 150 1.07 4.30 3.75
CA VAL A 150 1.33 3.90 5.15
C VAL A 150 1.93 5.07 5.89
N TYR A 151 1.37 5.41 7.04
CA TYR A 151 1.97 6.34 8.00
C TYR A 151 2.45 5.57 9.22
N ARG A 152 3.69 5.84 9.63
CA ARG A 152 4.29 5.35 10.89
C ARG A 152 4.63 6.55 11.77
N PHE A 153 4.20 6.52 13.04
CA PHE A 153 4.39 7.62 13.99
C PHE A 153 4.36 7.15 15.45
N LYS A 154 4.82 7.99 16.35
CA LYS A 154 4.83 7.76 17.81
C LYS A 154 3.96 8.75 18.54
#